data_ececc3719751352c45173c937165c5ee
#
_entry.id   ececc3719751352c45173c937165c5ee
#
_cell.length_a   1.000
_cell.length_b   1.000
_cell.length_c   1.000
_cell.angle_alpha   90.00
_cell.angle_beta   90.00
_cell.angle_gamma   90.00
#
_symmetry.space_group_name_H-M   'P 1'
#
loop_
_entity.id
_entity.type
_entity.pdbx_description
1 polymer ?
#
loop_
_entity_poly.entity_id
_entity_poly.type
_entity_poly.pdbx_seq_one_letter_code
_entity_poly.pdbx_strand_id
1 'polypeptide(L)'
;MVRLQPCDWYEHDTNGKFVVDVFGRTDTGTVACLRINGFKPYFYVRGTKPDLVGVTSTKVQKYDVFAGFADLKTTEVWKVVCDTKAKMMDAIKKCDIMKQEAINTIKKSSASRESRDEAMKKCDGTTYESGLPGFMRFFHDRHINPASAIQFTEHRYTIPEDRETKEPLYNIDVFYQCDVDEVSACDASIPLKVASYDLEMYSKSGLFPQAKKGDPIVQIGISYRWSDKLMDPLRRVVFVVGSVDPSEDDTEFVACKS
;
A
#
# COMPACT_ATOMS: atom_id res chain seq x y z
N MET A 1 11.75 -21.90 -7.53
CA MET A 1 10.81 -20.77 -7.73
C MET A 1 9.58 -21.03 -6.85
N VAL A 2 9.19 -20.05 -6.07
CA VAL A 2 7.94 -20.03 -5.29
C VAL A 2 6.95 -19.12 -5.99
N ARG A 3 5.67 -19.52 -6.01
CA ARG A 3 4.57 -18.67 -6.47
C ARG A 3 3.74 -18.26 -5.28
N LEU A 4 3.36 -16.99 -5.22
CA LEU A 4 2.59 -16.38 -4.13
C LEU A 4 1.42 -15.58 -4.71
N GLN A 5 0.21 -15.84 -4.21
CA GLN A 5 -0.93 -14.98 -4.41
C GLN A 5 -0.94 -13.92 -3.31
N PRO A 6 -0.68 -12.64 -3.63
CA PRO A 6 -0.72 -11.58 -2.66
C PRO A 6 -2.14 -11.35 -2.11
N CYS A 7 -2.23 -11.02 -0.83
CA CYS A 7 -3.43 -10.48 -0.21
C CYS A 7 -3.19 -9.10 0.41
N ASP A 8 -1.94 -8.76 0.73
CA ASP A 8 -1.57 -7.44 1.25
C ASP A 8 -0.12 -7.08 0.91
N TRP A 9 0.14 -5.77 0.79
CA TRP A 9 1.44 -5.18 0.47
C TRP A 9 1.75 -4.07 1.47
N TYR A 10 2.85 -4.19 2.16
CA TYR A 10 3.26 -3.26 3.20
C TYR A 10 4.67 -2.72 2.94
N GLU A 11 4.82 -1.39 2.96
CA GLU A 11 6.12 -0.75 2.77
C GLU A 11 6.64 -0.14 4.07
N HIS A 12 7.90 -0.34 4.35
CA HIS A 12 8.55 0.26 5.50
C HIS A 12 10.07 0.38 5.32
N ASP A 13 10.70 1.10 6.21
CA ASP A 13 12.16 1.19 6.27
C ASP A 13 12.69 0.22 7.33
N THR A 14 13.68 -0.59 6.98
CA THR A 14 14.40 -1.46 7.92
C THR A 14 15.89 -1.45 7.61
N ASN A 15 16.74 -1.39 8.66
CA ASN A 15 18.19 -1.34 8.54
C ASN A 15 18.69 -0.26 7.54
N GLY A 16 18.05 0.91 7.50
CA GLY A 16 18.41 2.01 6.61
C GLY A 16 18.09 1.81 5.14
N LYS A 17 17.23 0.84 4.81
CA LYS A 17 16.77 0.52 3.46
C LYS A 17 15.26 0.46 3.41
N PHE A 18 14.70 0.86 2.28
CA PHE A 18 13.30 0.64 1.94
C PHE A 18 13.06 -0.83 1.58
N VAL A 19 12.00 -1.40 2.09
CA VAL A 19 11.56 -2.76 1.78
C VAL A 19 10.07 -2.81 1.54
N VAL A 20 9.63 -3.83 0.81
CA VAL A 20 8.21 -4.15 0.61
C VAL A 20 7.96 -5.57 1.11
N ASP A 21 7.10 -5.71 2.10
CA ASP A 21 6.63 -7.00 2.59
C ASP A 21 5.31 -7.37 1.91
N VAL A 22 5.24 -8.56 1.36
CA VAL A 22 4.09 -9.09 0.63
C VAL A 22 3.52 -10.28 1.39
N PHE A 23 2.32 -10.14 1.90
CA PHE A 23 1.62 -11.21 2.58
C PHE A 23 0.72 -11.95 1.60
N GLY A 24 0.68 -13.26 1.70
CA GLY A 24 -0.13 -14.06 0.78
C GLY A 24 -0.07 -15.55 1.03
N ARG A 25 -0.57 -16.28 0.05
CA ARG A 25 -0.61 -17.76 0.06
C ARG A 25 0.21 -18.30 -1.10
N THR A 26 1.07 -19.27 -0.79
CA THR A 26 1.85 -19.98 -1.81
C THR A 26 1.00 -21.01 -2.57
N ASP A 27 1.49 -21.46 -3.72
CA ASP A 27 0.87 -22.54 -4.50
C ASP A 27 0.85 -23.89 -3.75
N THR A 28 1.69 -24.07 -2.73
CA THR A 28 1.65 -25.22 -1.81
C THR A 28 0.65 -25.06 -0.67
N GLY A 29 -0.04 -23.90 -0.59
CA GLY A 29 -1.05 -23.65 0.42
C GLY A 29 -0.55 -22.99 1.71
N THR A 30 0.74 -22.69 1.79
CA THR A 30 1.40 -22.09 2.97
C THR A 30 1.13 -20.60 3.06
N VAL A 31 0.88 -20.07 4.25
CA VAL A 31 0.78 -18.65 4.52
C VAL A 31 2.18 -18.05 4.61
N ALA A 32 2.48 -17.09 3.79
CA ALA A 32 3.84 -16.57 3.65
C ALA A 32 3.90 -15.03 3.70
N CYS A 33 5.05 -14.53 4.15
CA CYS A 33 5.50 -13.18 3.88
C CYS A 33 6.76 -13.23 3.02
N LEU A 34 6.76 -12.47 1.93
CA LEU A 34 7.94 -12.22 1.11
C LEU A 34 8.42 -10.80 1.35
N ARG A 35 9.66 -10.62 1.83
CA ARG A 35 10.34 -9.33 1.86
C ARG A 35 11.12 -9.10 0.58
N ILE A 36 10.78 -8.02 -0.11
CA ILE A 36 11.46 -7.57 -1.32
C ILE A 36 12.44 -6.47 -0.95
N ASN A 37 13.72 -6.70 -1.23
CA ASN A 37 14.82 -5.78 -0.97
C ASN A 37 15.24 -5.10 -2.27
N GLY A 38 16.04 -4.01 -2.16
CA GLY A 38 16.73 -3.39 -3.29
C GLY A 38 15.90 -2.36 -4.08
N PHE A 39 14.59 -2.30 -3.90
CA PHE A 39 13.80 -1.23 -4.49
C PHE A 39 14.10 0.11 -3.79
N LYS A 40 14.20 1.19 -4.57
CA LYS A 40 14.46 2.53 -4.08
C LYS A 40 13.29 3.44 -4.45
N PRO A 41 12.55 4.00 -3.50
CA PRO A 41 11.46 4.91 -3.79
C PRO A 41 11.96 6.20 -4.41
N TYR A 42 11.15 6.80 -5.30
CA TYR A 42 11.53 8.00 -6.01
C TYR A 42 10.34 8.90 -6.35
N PHE A 43 10.63 10.16 -6.61
CA PHE A 43 9.69 11.15 -7.09
C PHE A 43 10.38 12.08 -8.11
N TYR A 44 9.66 13.04 -8.67
CA TYR A 44 10.22 13.96 -9.65
C TYR A 44 10.10 15.40 -9.17
N VAL A 45 11.06 16.23 -9.56
CA VAL A 45 11.12 17.67 -9.22
C VAL A 45 11.40 18.48 -10.48
N ARG A 46 10.65 19.55 -10.66
CA ARG A 46 10.87 20.51 -11.74
C ARG A 46 11.89 21.59 -11.33
N GLY A 47 12.60 22.12 -12.32
CA GLY A 47 13.46 23.29 -12.20
C GLY A 47 14.90 22.98 -11.88
N THR A 48 15.50 23.75 -10.99
CA THR A 48 16.89 23.60 -10.60
C THR A 48 17.12 22.25 -9.90
N LYS A 49 18.31 21.65 -10.12
CA LYS A 49 18.67 20.42 -9.41
C LYS A 49 18.56 20.63 -7.90
N PRO A 50 17.73 19.83 -7.19
CA PRO A 50 17.63 20.00 -5.76
C PRO A 50 18.94 19.58 -5.06
N ASP A 51 19.45 20.43 -4.16
CA ASP A 51 20.60 20.12 -3.31
C ASP A 51 20.14 19.27 -2.11
N LEU A 52 20.17 17.96 -2.30
CA LEU A 52 19.67 16.98 -1.33
C LEU A 52 20.77 16.01 -0.95
N VAL A 53 21.08 15.93 0.33
CA VAL A 53 22.10 15.02 0.87
C VAL A 53 21.58 13.59 0.93
N GLY A 54 22.39 12.64 0.44
CA GLY A 54 22.09 11.20 0.54
C GLY A 54 20.99 10.70 -0.41
N VAL A 55 20.77 11.42 -1.51
CA VAL A 55 19.86 11.00 -2.61
C VAL A 55 20.60 11.04 -3.95
N THR A 56 20.11 10.27 -4.91
CA THR A 56 20.58 10.33 -6.30
C THR A 56 19.58 11.12 -7.14
N SER A 57 20.04 12.14 -7.87
CA SER A 57 19.20 12.94 -8.75
C SER A 57 19.68 12.83 -10.20
N THR A 58 18.79 12.39 -11.09
CA THR A 58 19.07 12.22 -12.53
C THR A 58 18.07 13.00 -13.36
N LYS A 59 18.51 13.69 -14.39
CA LYS A 59 17.66 14.42 -15.33
C LYS A 59 16.93 13.44 -16.25
N VAL A 60 15.61 13.61 -16.39
CA VAL A 60 14.78 12.77 -17.25
C VAL A 60 13.71 13.62 -17.96
N GLN A 61 13.23 13.14 -19.10
CA GLN A 61 12.09 13.71 -19.80
C GLN A 61 10.81 13.00 -19.33
N LYS A 62 9.80 13.78 -18.94
CA LYS A 62 8.46 13.27 -18.59
C LYS A 62 7.43 14.00 -19.43
N TYR A 63 6.37 13.30 -19.81
CA TYR A 63 5.22 13.96 -20.39
C TYR A 63 4.65 14.98 -19.41
N ASP A 64 4.25 16.13 -19.91
CA ASP A 64 3.56 17.11 -19.07
C ASP A 64 2.21 16.54 -18.60
N VAL A 65 1.66 17.10 -17.54
CA VAL A 65 0.41 16.61 -16.93
C VAL A 65 -0.66 16.49 -18.01
N PHE A 66 -1.34 15.35 -18.06
CA PHE A 66 -2.36 15.04 -19.08
C PHE A 66 -1.81 14.94 -20.51
N ALA A 67 -0.77 14.15 -20.71
CA ALA A 67 -0.14 13.96 -22.04
C ALA A 67 -1.13 13.70 -23.18
N GLY A 68 -2.25 13.02 -22.93
CA GLY A 68 -3.31 12.81 -23.91
C GLY A 68 -4.04 14.08 -24.37
N PHE A 69 -3.89 15.19 -23.63
CA PHE A 69 -4.50 16.50 -23.92
C PHE A 69 -3.47 17.59 -24.24
N ALA A 70 -2.18 17.31 -24.09
CA ALA A 70 -1.08 18.28 -24.17
C ALA A 70 -0.14 18.03 -25.35
N ASP A 71 -0.63 17.53 -26.47
CA ASP A 71 0.16 17.27 -27.69
C ASP A 71 1.47 16.49 -27.43
N LEU A 72 1.47 15.58 -26.47
CA LEU A 72 2.61 14.76 -26.08
C LEU A 72 3.87 15.57 -25.71
N LYS A 73 3.70 16.81 -25.24
CA LYS A 73 4.82 17.64 -24.80
C LYS A 73 5.51 17.03 -23.58
N THR A 74 6.83 16.98 -23.67
CA THR A 74 7.66 16.54 -22.54
C THR A 74 8.25 17.74 -21.81
N THR A 75 8.49 17.55 -20.54
CA THR A 75 9.17 18.50 -19.66
C THR A 75 10.36 17.82 -19.02
N GLU A 76 11.47 18.52 -18.94
CA GLU A 76 12.66 18.06 -18.22
C GLU A 76 12.44 18.21 -16.72
N VAL A 77 12.67 17.12 -15.98
CA VAL A 77 12.55 17.06 -14.51
C VAL A 77 13.68 16.24 -13.91
N TRP A 78 13.93 16.40 -12.64
CA TRP A 78 14.87 15.58 -11.87
C TRP A 78 14.14 14.40 -11.26
N LYS A 79 14.55 13.16 -11.58
CA LYS A 79 14.17 11.95 -10.85
C LYS A 79 15.04 11.88 -9.60
N VAL A 80 14.44 11.98 -8.43
CA VAL A 80 15.10 11.93 -7.12
C VAL A 80 14.85 10.56 -6.51
N VAL A 81 15.90 9.77 -6.35
CA VAL A 81 15.89 8.40 -5.85
C VAL A 81 16.44 8.37 -4.43
N CYS A 82 15.72 7.74 -3.51
CA CYS A 82 16.04 7.70 -2.07
C CYS A 82 16.25 6.25 -1.61
N ASP A 83 17.13 6.05 -0.61
CA ASP A 83 17.36 4.71 -0.04
C ASP A 83 16.25 4.27 0.91
N THR A 84 15.50 5.24 1.48
CA THR A 84 14.44 5.00 2.46
C THR A 84 13.25 5.90 2.20
N LYS A 85 12.08 5.49 2.70
CA LYS A 85 10.85 6.30 2.71
C LYS A 85 11.05 7.58 3.55
N ALA A 86 11.71 7.47 4.69
CA ALA A 86 12.02 8.63 5.54
C ALA A 86 12.85 9.68 4.79
N LYS A 87 13.92 9.27 4.09
CA LYS A 87 14.72 10.18 3.25
C LYS A 87 13.89 10.79 2.13
N MET A 88 12.98 10.03 1.50
CA MET A 88 12.11 10.56 0.47
C MET A 88 11.19 11.65 1.03
N MET A 89 10.58 11.44 2.18
CA MET A 89 9.72 12.44 2.83
C MET A 89 10.49 13.71 3.20
N ASP A 90 11.71 13.59 3.69
CA ASP A 90 12.57 14.75 4.00
C ASP A 90 13.00 15.50 2.73
N ALA A 91 13.29 14.78 1.66
CA ALA A 91 13.60 15.37 0.36
C ALA A 91 12.40 16.15 -0.21
N ILE A 92 11.19 15.61 -0.11
CA ILE A 92 9.95 16.28 -0.54
C ILE A 92 9.75 17.58 0.26
N LYS A 93 9.89 17.55 1.60
CA LYS A 93 9.77 18.75 2.44
C LYS A 93 10.76 19.86 2.01
N LYS A 94 12.00 19.50 1.69
CA LYS A 94 13.00 20.47 1.20
C LYS A 94 12.60 21.05 -0.15
N CYS A 95 12.07 20.24 -1.07
CA CYS A 95 11.53 20.72 -2.34
C CYS A 95 10.34 21.66 -2.14
N ASP A 96 9.46 21.40 -1.18
CA ASP A 96 8.34 22.27 -0.83
C ASP A 96 8.83 23.65 -0.32
N ILE A 97 9.91 23.69 0.47
CA ILE A 97 10.55 24.94 0.89
C ILE A 97 11.08 25.71 -0.33
N MET A 98 11.83 25.06 -1.22
CA MET A 98 12.32 25.65 -2.47
C MET A 98 11.17 26.23 -3.30
N LYS A 99 10.07 25.50 -3.41
CA LYS A 99 8.87 25.93 -4.11
C LYS A 99 8.26 27.19 -3.47
N GLN A 100 8.17 27.25 -2.15
CA GLN A 100 7.65 28.45 -1.45
C GLN A 100 8.54 29.68 -1.66
N GLU A 101 9.84 29.51 -1.67
CA GLU A 101 10.80 30.58 -1.96
C GLU A 101 10.64 31.08 -3.40
N ALA A 102 10.52 30.18 -4.37
CA ALA A 102 10.27 30.51 -5.77
C ALA A 102 8.92 31.26 -5.93
N ILE A 103 7.85 30.78 -5.30
CA ILE A 103 6.54 31.45 -5.30
C ILE A 103 6.63 32.87 -4.71
N ASN A 104 7.34 33.04 -3.60
CA ASN A 104 7.52 34.35 -2.97
C ASN A 104 8.28 35.32 -3.89
N THR A 105 9.25 34.84 -4.63
CA THR A 105 9.98 35.62 -5.62
C THR A 105 9.07 36.03 -6.79
N ILE A 106 8.27 35.11 -7.32
CA ILE A 106 7.31 35.38 -8.39
C ILE A 106 6.25 36.42 -7.96
N LYS A 107 5.72 36.32 -6.73
CA LYS A 107 4.74 37.23 -6.19
C LYS A 107 5.27 38.67 -6.08
N LYS A 108 6.55 38.86 -5.83
CA LYS A 108 7.22 40.17 -5.75
C LYS A 108 7.54 40.77 -7.12
N SER A 109 7.41 39.98 -8.20
CA SER A 109 7.69 40.47 -9.55
C SER A 109 6.62 41.45 -10.04
N SER A 110 6.99 42.35 -10.97
CA SER A 110 6.10 43.32 -11.61
C SER A 110 5.24 42.73 -12.74
N ALA A 111 5.26 41.43 -12.96
CA ALA A 111 4.51 40.77 -14.03
C ALA A 111 2.98 40.83 -13.80
N SER A 112 2.20 40.64 -14.86
CA SER A 112 0.75 40.54 -14.78
C SER A 112 0.29 39.39 -13.86
N ARG A 113 -0.93 39.47 -13.33
CA ARG A 113 -1.49 38.42 -12.47
C ARG A 113 -1.50 37.08 -13.18
N GLU A 114 -1.97 37.01 -14.42
CA GLU A 114 -2.07 35.80 -15.24
C GLU A 114 -0.68 35.17 -15.47
N SER A 115 0.32 36.00 -15.80
CA SER A 115 1.71 35.54 -15.97
C SER A 115 2.32 35.01 -14.69
N ARG A 116 2.02 35.61 -13.53
CA ARG A 116 2.45 35.12 -12.23
C ARG A 116 1.79 33.78 -11.88
N ASP A 117 0.48 33.65 -12.11
CA ASP A 117 -0.26 32.41 -11.82
C ASP A 117 0.27 31.23 -12.66
N GLU A 118 0.62 31.46 -13.93
CA GLU A 118 1.25 30.44 -14.76
C GLU A 118 2.67 30.10 -14.30
N ALA A 119 3.48 31.09 -13.96
CA ALA A 119 4.82 30.88 -13.42
C ALA A 119 4.81 30.11 -12.10
N MET A 120 3.84 30.38 -11.22
CA MET A 120 3.70 29.63 -9.96
C MET A 120 3.35 28.15 -10.16
N LYS A 121 2.60 27.80 -11.20
CA LYS A 121 2.30 26.40 -11.53
C LYS A 121 3.54 25.61 -11.99
N LYS A 122 4.52 26.30 -12.56
CA LYS A 122 5.73 25.73 -13.17
C LYS A 122 7.01 26.10 -12.44
N CYS A 123 6.94 26.61 -11.21
CA CYS A 123 8.11 27.08 -10.49
C CYS A 123 9.03 25.95 -10.02
N ASP A 124 10.27 26.30 -9.71
CA ASP A 124 11.27 25.41 -9.13
C ASP A 124 10.77 24.77 -7.85
N GLY A 125 11.19 23.54 -7.59
CA GLY A 125 10.77 22.78 -6.41
C GLY A 125 9.37 22.15 -6.53
N THR A 126 8.65 22.35 -7.65
CA THR A 126 7.37 21.65 -7.86
C THR A 126 7.63 20.15 -7.99
N THR A 127 7.05 19.38 -7.06
CA THR A 127 7.16 17.93 -7.04
C THR A 127 6.03 17.26 -7.84
N TYR A 128 6.34 16.14 -8.46
CA TYR A 128 5.36 15.29 -9.15
C TYR A 128 5.45 13.88 -8.63
N GLU A 129 4.28 13.25 -8.51
CA GLU A 129 4.16 11.87 -8.09
C GLU A 129 4.79 11.60 -6.70
N SER A 130 4.98 12.65 -5.91
CA SER A 130 5.59 12.60 -4.56
C SER A 130 4.67 11.99 -3.49
N GLY A 131 3.35 11.96 -3.75
CA GLY A 131 2.36 11.34 -2.85
C GLY A 131 2.08 9.87 -3.15
N LEU A 132 2.73 9.27 -4.15
CA LEU A 132 2.55 7.85 -4.45
C LEU A 132 3.37 6.99 -3.49
N PRO A 133 2.75 5.96 -2.87
CA PRO A 133 3.49 4.96 -2.08
C PRO A 133 4.59 4.29 -2.89
N GLY A 134 5.69 3.92 -2.24
CA GLY A 134 6.84 3.31 -2.90
C GLY A 134 6.49 1.97 -3.56
N PHE A 135 5.64 1.16 -2.93
CA PHE A 135 5.20 -0.11 -3.53
C PHE A 135 4.37 0.08 -4.81
N MET A 136 3.63 1.20 -4.96
CA MET A 136 2.94 1.52 -6.21
C MET A 136 3.92 1.78 -7.36
N ARG A 137 5.09 2.38 -7.04
CA ARG A 137 6.19 2.53 -7.99
C ARG A 137 6.79 1.19 -8.37
N PHE A 138 6.99 0.32 -7.40
CA PHE A 138 7.48 -1.03 -7.63
C PHE A 138 6.56 -1.79 -8.60
N PHE A 139 5.24 -1.74 -8.41
CA PHE A 139 4.29 -2.37 -9.34
C PHE A 139 4.44 -1.84 -10.78
N HIS A 140 4.54 -0.52 -10.91
CA HIS A 140 4.66 0.13 -12.21
C HIS A 140 5.98 -0.23 -12.90
N ASP A 141 7.10 -0.15 -12.17
CA ASP A 141 8.44 -0.41 -12.71
C ASP A 141 8.63 -1.90 -13.07
N ARG A 142 7.97 -2.80 -12.36
CA ARG A 142 8.06 -4.26 -12.57
C ARG A 142 6.92 -4.84 -13.39
N HIS A 143 5.97 -4.00 -13.83
CA HIS A 143 4.77 -4.44 -14.55
C HIS A 143 3.98 -5.53 -13.80
N ILE A 144 3.87 -5.39 -12.49
CA ILE A 144 3.15 -6.31 -11.61
C ILE A 144 1.76 -5.75 -11.34
N ASN A 145 0.72 -6.55 -11.59
CA ASN A 145 -0.60 -6.27 -11.09
C ASN A 145 -0.65 -6.70 -9.60
N PRO A 146 -0.97 -5.79 -8.66
CA PRO A 146 -0.95 -6.08 -7.22
C PRO A 146 -1.90 -7.20 -6.78
N ALA A 147 -2.92 -7.49 -7.56
CA ALA A 147 -3.88 -8.57 -7.29
C ALA A 147 -3.54 -9.90 -7.98
N SER A 148 -2.53 -9.92 -8.85
CA SER A 148 -2.10 -11.15 -9.55
C SER A 148 -1.00 -11.86 -8.79
N ALA A 149 -0.86 -13.16 -9.04
CA ALA A 149 0.22 -13.93 -8.46
C ALA A 149 1.60 -13.43 -8.92
N ILE A 150 2.56 -13.55 -8.05
CA ILE A 150 3.98 -13.27 -8.30
C ILE A 150 4.80 -14.54 -8.12
N GLN A 151 5.98 -14.57 -8.74
CA GLN A 151 6.96 -15.62 -8.55
C GLN A 151 8.32 -15.03 -8.20
N PHE A 152 9.11 -15.77 -7.41
CA PHE A 152 10.43 -15.36 -6.94
C PHE A 152 11.33 -16.56 -6.64
N THR A 153 12.63 -16.30 -6.50
CA THR A 153 13.60 -17.31 -6.08
C THR A 153 13.41 -17.63 -4.60
N GLU A 154 13.43 -18.92 -4.25
CA GLU A 154 13.19 -19.37 -2.88
C GLU A 154 14.42 -19.13 -2.00
N HIS A 155 14.31 -18.20 -1.07
CA HIS A 155 15.26 -17.99 0.02
C HIS A 155 14.49 -17.85 1.34
N ARG A 156 14.54 -18.89 2.18
CA ARG A 156 13.85 -18.91 3.48
C ARG A 156 14.70 -18.27 4.56
N TYR A 157 14.03 -17.52 5.42
CA TYR A 157 14.64 -16.88 6.58
C TYR A 157 13.81 -17.14 7.83
N THR A 158 14.41 -16.89 8.99
CA THR A 158 13.67 -16.90 10.26
C THR A 158 12.63 -15.78 10.27
N ILE A 159 11.44 -16.08 10.77
CA ILE A 159 10.40 -15.07 10.94
C ILE A 159 10.92 -14.00 11.90
N PRO A 160 10.84 -12.71 11.54
CA PRO A 160 11.28 -11.64 12.42
C PRO A 160 10.50 -11.65 13.73
N GLU A 161 11.19 -11.38 14.82
CA GLU A 161 10.63 -11.30 16.16
C GLU A 161 10.57 -9.84 16.66
N ASP A 162 9.61 -9.56 17.50
CA ASP A 162 9.56 -8.32 18.26
C ASP A 162 10.75 -8.25 19.23
N ARG A 163 11.35 -7.07 19.36
CA ARG A 163 12.57 -6.90 20.15
C ARG A 163 12.35 -7.06 21.65
N GLU A 164 11.17 -6.72 22.13
CA GLU A 164 10.81 -6.70 23.56
C GLU A 164 10.17 -8.03 23.97
N THR A 165 9.16 -8.47 23.24
CA THR A 165 8.36 -9.66 23.57
C THR A 165 8.98 -10.96 23.10
N LYS A 166 9.89 -10.91 22.11
CA LYS A 166 10.47 -12.09 21.42
C LYS A 166 9.43 -12.95 20.69
N GLU A 167 8.23 -12.42 20.50
CA GLU A 167 7.19 -13.09 19.73
C GLU A 167 7.36 -12.82 18.23
N PRO A 168 6.92 -13.74 17.36
CA PRO A 168 6.94 -13.52 15.92
C PRO A 168 6.16 -12.25 15.55
N LEU A 169 6.76 -11.38 14.74
CA LEU A 169 6.11 -10.15 14.26
C LEU A 169 4.92 -10.43 13.33
N TYR A 170 4.94 -11.59 12.67
CA TYR A 170 3.94 -11.95 11.67
C TYR A 170 3.33 -13.32 11.98
N ASN A 171 2.03 -13.43 11.86
CA ASN A 171 1.32 -14.72 11.95
C ASN A 171 1.35 -15.41 10.57
N ILE A 172 2.46 -16.02 10.25
CA ILE A 172 2.77 -16.71 8.99
C ILE A 172 3.48 -18.02 9.25
N ASP A 173 3.44 -18.93 8.26
CA ASP A 173 4.15 -20.23 8.33
C ASP A 173 5.61 -20.08 7.85
N VAL A 174 5.88 -19.19 6.89
CA VAL A 174 7.21 -19.04 6.29
C VAL A 174 7.51 -17.60 5.91
N PHE A 175 8.76 -17.21 6.11
CA PHE A 175 9.30 -15.92 5.73
C PHE A 175 10.36 -16.06 4.65
N TYR A 176 10.16 -15.37 3.52
CA TYR A 176 11.08 -15.30 2.40
C TYR A 176 11.70 -13.92 2.26
N GLN A 177 12.89 -13.86 1.69
CA GLN A 177 13.49 -12.60 1.24
C GLN A 177 14.12 -12.81 -0.14
N CYS A 178 14.00 -11.79 -0.99
CA CYS A 178 14.68 -11.75 -2.28
C CYS A 178 14.98 -10.30 -2.68
N ASP A 179 15.80 -10.14 -3.70
CA ASP A 179 16.01 -8.83 -4.31
C ASP A 179 14.90 -8.52 -5.33
N VAL A 180 14.70 -7.22 -5.57
CA VAL A 180 13.66 -6.70 -6.48
C VAL A 180 13.73 -7.32 -7.88
N ASP A 181 14.92 -7.66 -8.36
CA ASP A 181 15.12 -8.25 -9.69
C ASP A 181 14.73 -9.73 -9.78
N GLU A 182 14.55 -10.39 -8.65
CA GLU A 182 14.14 -11.79 -8.58
C GLU A 182 12.61 -11.97 -8.53
N VAL A 183 11.85 -10.87 -8.49
CA VAL A 183 10.38 -10.90 -8.43
C VAL A 183 9.80 -10.57 -9.80
N SER A 184 8.86 -11.39 -10.25
CA SER A 184 8.12 -11.15 -11.50
C SER A 184 6.65 -11.52 -11.37
N ALA A 185 5.80 -10.95 -12.22
CA ALA A 185 4.44 -11.42 -12.37
C ALA A 185 4.41 -12.87 -12.85
N CYS A 186 3.44 -13.63 -12.42
CA CYS A 186 3.18 -14.95 -12.97
C CYS A 186 1.68 -15.18 -13.20
N ASP A 187 1.39 -16.00 -14.20
CA ASP A 187 0.02 -16.35 -14.57
C ASP A 187 -0.42 -17.62 -13.82
N ALA A 188 -0.51 -17.51 -12.48
CA ALA A 188 -0.96 -18.57 -11.61
C ALA A 188 -2.25 -18.16 -10.90
N SER A 189 -3.17 -19.10 -10.76
CA SER A 189 -4.38 -18.93 -9.95
C SER A 189 -4.23 -19.71 -8.65
N ILE A 190 -3.99 -18.99 -7.56
CA ILE A 190 -3.84 -19.55 -6.22
C ILE A 190 -4.99 -19.04 -5.37
N PRO A 191 -5.95 -19.89 -4.97
CA PRO A 191 -7.12 -19.45 -4.22
C PRO A 191 -6.75 -18.91 -2.84
N LEU A 192 -7.35 -17.78 -2.47
CA LEU A 192 -7.30 -17.21 -1.11
C LEU A 192 -8.55 -17.62 -0.33
N LYS A 193 -8.41 -17.79 0.97
CA LYS A 193 -9.56 -17.94 1.86
C LYS A 193 -10.09 -16.53 2.20
N VAL A 194 -11.35 -16.28 1.88
CA VAL A 194 -12.04 -15.02 2.12
C VAL A 194 -13.00 -15.19 3.27
N ALA A 195 -12.97 -14.29 4.25
CA ALA A 195 -13.95 -14.15 5.31
C ALA A 195 -14.79 -12.90 5.04
N SER A 196 -16.08 -13.06 4.84
CA SER A 196 -17.04 -11.97 4.79
C SER A 196 -17.76 -11.91 6.14
N TYR A 197 -17.86 -10.74 6.74
CA TYR A 197 -18.53 -10.57 8.02
C TYR A 197 -19.50 -9.39 7.99
N ASP A 198 -20.54 -9.49 8.81
CA ASP A 198 -21.51 -8.46 9.05
C ASP A 198 -21.80 -8.33 10.54
N LEU A 199 -22.11 -7.11 10.98
CA LEU A 199 -22.33 -6.77 12.38
C LEU A 199 -23.72 -6.20 12.56
N GLU A 200 -24.51 -6.80 13.47
CA GLU A 200 -25.75 -6.24 13.92
C GLU A 200 -25.57 -5.56 15.28
N MET A 201 -25.98 -4.32 15.38
CA MET A 201 -25.86 -3.50 16.59
C MET A 201 -27.23 -3.00 17.01
N TYR A 202 -27.41 -2.85 18.31
CA TYR A 202 -28.65 -2.32 18.89
C TYR A 202 -28.43 -0.92 19.46
N SER A 203 -29.30 0.03 19.09
CA SER A 203 -29.32 1.37 19.68
C SER A 203 -30.66 1.65 20.36
N LYS A 204 -30.62 1.94 21.67
CA LYS A 204 -31.80 2.35 22.42
C LYS A 204 -32.44 3.64 21.93
N SER A 205 -31.69 4.49 21.25
CA SER A 205 -32.17 5.78 20.74
C SER A 205 -32.97 5.69 19.45
N GLY A 206 -33.02 4.53 18.79
CA GLY A 206 -33.60 4.35 17.45
C GLY A 206 -32.80 5.02 16.32
N LEU A 207 -31.65 5.63 16.63
CA LEU A 207 -30.73 6.19 15.66
C LEU A 207 -29.68 5.15 15.24
N PHE A 208 -28.87 5.46 14.23
CA PHE A 208 -27.77 4.57 13.82
C PHE A 208 -26.84 4.29 15.00
N PRO A 209 -26.54 3.01 15.29
CA PRO A 209 -25.72 2.61 16.43
C PRO A 209 -24.31 3.23 16.41
N GLN A 210 -23.79 3.56 17.59
CA GLN A 210 -22.48 4.19 17.74
C GLN A 210 -21.70 3.55 18.90
N ALA A 211 -20.56 2.94 18.61
CA ALA A 211 -19.69 2.33 19.62
C ALA A 211 -19.29 3.32 20.74
N LYS A 212 -19.09 4.61 20.42
CA LYS A 212 -18.77 5.68 21.41
C LYS A 212 -19.88 5.93 22.42
N LYS A 213 -21.12 5.52 22.11
CA LYS A 213 -22.28 5.62 23.02
C LYS A 213 -22.52 4.35 23.81
N GLY A 214 -21.69 3.34 23.62
CA GLY A 214 -21.84 2.04 24.27
C GLY A 214 -22.99 1.21 23.68
N ASP A 215 -23.40 1.48 22.43
CA ASP A 215 -24.39 0.65 21.74
C ASP A 215 -23.76 -0.74 21.47
N PRO A 216 -24.38 -1.84 21.97
CA PRO A 216 -23.79 -3.16 21.89
C PRO A 216 -23.90 -3.78 20.51
N ILE A 217 -22.90 -4.61 20.16
CA ILE A 217 -23.01 -5.59 19.07
C ILE A 217 -23.85 -6.75 19.61
N VAL A 218 -24.91 -7.10 18.90
CA VAL A 218 -25.82 -8.19 19.29
C VAL A 218 -25.63 -9.44 18.46
N GLN A 219 -25.07 -9.28 17.25
CA GLN A 219 -24.80 -10.40 16.36
C GLN A 219 -23.59 -10.12 15.46
N ILE A 220 -22.81 -11.16 15.17
CA ILE A 220 -21.74 -11.15 14.17
C ILE A 220 -21.90 -12.37 13.28
N GLY A 221 -22.23 -12.16 12.00
CA GLY A 221 -22.27 -13.21 11.00
C GLY A 221 -20.95 -13.28 10.24
N ILE A 222 -20.37 -14.49 10.09
CA ILE A 222 -19.15 -14.71 9.32
C ILE A 222 -19.36 -15.85 8.31
N SER A 223 -18.98 -15.61 7.06
CA SER A 223 -18.99 -16.62 6.01
C SER A 223 -17.57 -16.78 5.43
N TYR A 224 -17.04 -17.99 5.44
CA TYR A 224 -15.74 -18.33 4.86
C TYR A 224 -15.92 -18.97 3.49
N ARG A 225 -15.07 -18.59 2.53
CA ARG A 225 -15.11 -19.10 1.14
C ARG A 225 -13.70 -19.15 0.56
N TRP A 226 -13.52 -19.97 -0.48
CA TRP A 226 -12.38 -19.82 -1.36
C TRP A 226 -12.67 -18.76 -2.43
N SER A 227 -11.67 -17.97 -2.83
CA SER A 227 -11.84 -16.89 -3.83
C SER A 227 -12.25 -17.40 -5.23
N ASP A 228 -11.93 -18.65 -5.54
CA ASP A 228 -12.32 -19.34 -6.78
C ASP A 228 -13.68 -20.06 -6.68
N LYS A 229 -14.28 -20.13 -5.48
CA LYS A 229 -15.56 -20.80 -5.17
C LYS A 229 -16.45 -19.94 -4.30
N LEU A 230 -16.71 -18.72 -4.73
CA LEU A 230 -17.44 -17.74 -3.93
C LEU A 230 -18.90 -18.12 -3.66
N MET A 231 -19.50 -18.96 -4.50
CA MET A 231 -20.88 -19.42 -4.32
C MET A 231 -21.00 -20.58 -3.33
N ASP A 232 -19.88 -21.28 -3.02
CA ASP A 232 -19.86 -22.44 -2.13
C ASP A 232 -19.22 -22.06 -0.79
N PRO A 233 -19.99 -21.71 0.25
CA PRO A 233 -19.41 -21.39 1.55
C PRO A 233 -18.77 -22.63 2.17
N LEU A 234 -17.53 -22.49 2.69
CA LEU A 234 -16.86 -23.52 3.48
C LEU A 234 -17.49 -23.68 4.87
N ARG A 235 -17.91 -22.54 5.45
CA ARG A 235 -18.47 -22.46 6.79
C ARG A 235 -19.21 -21.14 6.96
N ARG A 236 -20.33 -21.20 7.67
CA ARG A 236 -21.05 -20.02 8.15
C ARG A 236 -21.14 -20.11 9.67
N VAL A 237 -20.82 -19.02 10.35
CA VAL A 237 -20.87 -18.94 11.80
C VAL A 237 -21.60 -17.66 12.19
N VAL A 238 -22.53 -17.75 13.12
CA VAL A 238 -23.19 -16.59 13.69
C VAL A 238 -22.98 -16.59 15.19
N PHE A 239 -22.29 -15.57 15.69
CA PHE A 239 -22.19 -15.26 17.10
C PHE A 239 -23.37 -14.39 17.48
N VAL A 240 -24.09 -14.75 18.52
CA VAL A 240 -25.29 -14.01 18.97
C VAL A 240 -25.29 -13.85 20.49
N VAL A 241 -25.69 -12.68 20.96
CA VAL A 241 -25.88 -12.43 22.39
C VAL A 241 -27.24 -13.00 22.81
N GLY A 242 -27.23 -13.97 23.75
CA GLY A 242 -28.41 -14.68 24.22
C GLY A 242 -28.59 -16.01 23.50
N SER A 243 -29.86 -16.37 23.19
CA SER A 243 -30.21 -17.61 22.50
C SER A 243 -30.86 -17.31 21.17
N VAL A 244 -30.69 -18.24 20.23
CA VAL A 244 -31.32 -18.21 18.89
C VAL A 244 -31.83 -19.60 18.56
N ASP A 245 -32.94 -19.68 17.87
CA ASP A 245 -33.42 -20.95 17.32
C ASP A 245 -32.49 -21.39 16.17
N PRO A 246 -32.14 -22.70 16.10
CA PRO A 246 -31.31 -23.19 15.03
C PRO A 246 -32.00 -22.98 13.69
N SER A 247 -31.23 -22.55 12.71
CA SER A 247 -31.71 -22.45 11.34
C SER A 247 -31.69 -23.82 10.65
N GLU A 248 -32.50 -23.96 9.58
CA GLU A 248 -32.55 -25.19 8.78
C GLU A 248 -31.32 -25.37 7.86
N ASP A 249 -30.47 -24.34 7.74
CA ASP A 249 -29.25 -24.39 6.93
C ASP A 249 -28.01 -24.77 7.78
N ASP A 250 -26.89 -25.09 7.11
CA ASP A 250 -25.61 -25.50 7.75
C ASP A 250 -24.91 -24.34 8.48
N THR A 251 -25.65 -23.42 9.08
CA THR A 251 -25.10 -22.29 9.82
C THR A 251 -24.85 -22.69 11.27
N GLU A 252 -23.62 -22.53 11.73
CA GLU A 252 -23.25 -22.74 13.13
C GLU A 252 -23.60 -21.50 13.97
N PHE A 253 -24.35 -21.69 15.04
CA PHE A 253 -24.69 -20.63 15.98
C PHE A 253 -23.88 -20.77 17.28
N VAL A 254 -23.27 -19.65 17.70
CA VAL A 254 -22.49 -19.57 18.93
C VAL A 254 -23.13 -18.55 19.86
N ALA A 255 -23.74 -19.04 20.94
CA ALA A 255 -24.30 -18.16 21.96
C ALA A 255 -23.21 -17.48 22.78
N CYS A 256 -23.24 -16.16 22.87
CA CYS A 256 -22.34 -15.34 23.65
C CYS A 256 -23.01 -14.81 24.90
N LYS A 257 -22.26 -14.64 25.98
CA LYS A 257 -22.71 -13.93 27.17
C LYS A 257 -22.58 -12.43 26.95
N SER A 258 -23.55 -11.68 27.41
CA SER A 258 -23.54 -10.20 27.40
C SER A 258 -22.52 -9.64 28.39
#